data_7ea281293bcfab3256ae6be436781eef
#
_entry.id   7ea281293bcfab3256ae6be436781eef
#
_cell.length_a   1.000
_cell.length_b   1.000
_cell.length_c   1.000
_cell.angle_alpha   90.00
_cell.angle_beta   90.00
_cell.angle_gamma   90.00
#
_symmetry.space_group_name_H-M   'P 1'
#
loop_
_entity.id
_entity.type
_entity.pdbx_description
1 polymer ?
#
loop_
_entity_poly.entity_id
_entity_poly.type
_entity_poly.pdbx_seq_one_letter_code
_entity_poly.pdbx_strand_id
1 'polypeptide(L)'
;MTPQNDPLVARRRATPVEMDAVRAFGAYIRMLRENARGAGRGKTLRQLARETGIAPSVLSRGERGLQDLRQVDYLERLAPQLGVRPSVLRRVASAITGEDVERLRPARTGEETTGLPARSAQAVLWAKLRQELDALRGAPPETLEALLAYVEFLAARGGN
;
A
#
# COMPACT_ATOMS: atom_id res chain seq x y z
N MET A 1 -12.00 -2.94 52.83
CA MET A 1 -10.84 -3.60 52.24
C MET A 1 -11.11 -3.73 50.74
N THR A 2 -10.73 -2.72 50.00
CA THR A 2 -11.01 -2.58 48.55
C THR A 2 -9.84 -3.28 47.80
N PRO A 3 -10.11 -4.20 46.88
CA PRO A 3 -9.04 -4.71 46.05
C PRO A 3 -8.59 -3.61 45.09
N GLN A 4 -7.35 -3.17 45.25
CA GLN A 4 -6.65 -2.35 44.30
C GLN A 4 -6.62 -3.07 42.96
N ASN A 5 -7.39 -2.54 42.03
CA ASN A 5 -7.33 -2.93 40.65
C ASN A 5 -6.05 -2.30 40.09
N ASP A 6 -4.98 -3.07 40.06
CA ASP A 6 -3.68 -2.71 39.51
C ASP A 6 -3.80 -2.67 37.99
N PRO A 7 -3.76 -1.49 37.32
CA PRO A 7 -3.81 -1.41 35.87
C PRO A 7 -2.41 -1.57 35.27
N LEU A 8 -1.67 -2.59 35.65
CA LEU A 8 -0.61 -3.12 34.84
C LEU A 8 -1.22 -3.99 33.73
N VAL A 9 -2.11 -3.42 32.94
CA VAL A 9 -2.34 -3.93 31.60
C VAL A 9 -1.01 -3.83 30.89
N ALA A 10 -0.28 -4.94 30.96
CA ALA A 10 0.95 -5.16 30.24
C ALA A 10 0.70 -4.69 28.80
N ARG A 11 1.29 -3.57 28.41
CA ARG A 11 1.40 -3.17 27.01
C ARG A 11 2.05 -4.34 26.32
N ARG A 12 1.25 -5.17 25.69
CA ARG A 12 1.68 -6.33 24.92
C ARG A 12 2.72 -5.79 23.93
N ARG A 13 3.98 -6.14 24.16
CA ARG A 13 5.01 -5.80 23.18
C ARG A 13 4.63 -6.48 21.90
N ALA A 14 4.46 -5.68 20.83
CA ALA A 14 4.15 -6.21 19.52
C ALA A 14 5.18 -7.27 19.14
N THR A 15 4.71 -8.39 18.63
CA THR A 15 5.61 -9.46 18.16
C THR A 15 6.42 -8.97 16.97
N PRO A 16 7.59 -9.56 16.67
CA PRO A 16 8.36 -9.20 15.48
C PRO A 16 7.54 -9.25 14.19
N VAL A 17 6.67 -10.23 14.05
CA VAL A 17 5.77 -10.38 12.90
C VAL A 17 4.75 -9.23 12.82
N GLU A 18 4.18 -8.81 13.95
CA GLU A 18 3.29 -7.64 14.00
C GLU A 18 4.01 -6.35 13.63
N MET A 19 5.25 -6.20 14.07
CA MET A 19 6.08 -5.04 13.71
C MET A 19 6.41 -5.01 12.22
N ASP A 20 6.69 -6.15 11.62
CA ASP A 20 6.95 -6.26 10.18
C ASP A 20 5.70 -5.94 9.36
N ALA A 21 4.53 -6.42 9.78
CA ALA A 21 3.26 -6.08 9.14
C ALA A 21 2.93 -4.57 9.25
N VAL A 22 3.22 -3.93 10.39
CA VAL A 22 3.05 -2.47 10.55
C VAL A 22 3.97 -1.70 9.61
N ARG A 23 5.24 -2.13 9.49
CA ARG A 23 6.20 -1.52 8.57
C ARG A 23 5.79 -1.71 7.11
N ALA A 24 5.42 -2.92 6.73
CA ALA A 24 4.97 -3.25 5.39
C ALA A 24 3.75 -2.40 5.00
N PHE A 25 2.76 -2.31 5.88
CA PHE A 25 1.58 -1.49 5.63
C PHE A 25 1.92 0.01 5.53
N GLY A 26 2.78 0.53 6.41
CA GLY A 26 3.24 1.92 6.34
C GLY A 26 3.95 2.24 5.01
N ALA A 27 4.82 1.35 4.56
CA ALA A 27 5.51 1.48 3.26
C ALA A 27 4.52 1.42 2.08
N TYR A 28 3.49 0.58 2.17
CA TYR A 28 2.41 0.51 1.18
C TYR A 28 1.60 1.80 1.12
N ILE A 29 1.20 2.38 2.24
CA ILE A 29 0.52 3.68 2.30
C ILE A 29 1.37 4.77 1.68
N ARG A 30 2.67 4.80 1.97
CA ARG A 30 3.61 5.74 1.35
C ARG A 30 3.65 5.58 -0.17
N MET A 31 3.75 4.36 -0.66
CA MET A 31 3.75 4.06 -2.10
C MET A 31 2.46 4.56 -2.77
N LEU A 32 1.29 4.29 -2.19
CA LEU A 32 0.01 4.79 -2.69
C LEU A 32 -0.03 6.32 -2.71
N ARG A 33 0.45 6.97 -1.65
CA ARG A 33 0.49 8.44 -1.59
C ARG A 33 1.40 9.03 -2.66
N GLU A 34 2.59 8.47 -2.85
CA GLU A 34 3.57 8.93 -3.84
C GLU A 34 3.10 8.74 -5.28
N ASN A 35 2.12 7.87 -5.51
CA ASN A 35 1.54 7.59 -6.82
C ASN A 35 0.06 8.01 -6.94
N ALA A 36 -0.49 8.72 -5.96
CA ALA A 36 -1.93 9.03 -5.88
C ALA A 36 -2.49 9.83 -7.08
N ARG A 37 -1.66 10.48 -7.87
CA ARG A 37 -2.01 11.27 -9.06
C ARG A 37 -1.37 10.74 -10.35
N GLY A 38 -0.90 9.50 -10.34
CA GLY A 38 -0.13 8.89 -11.43
C GLY A 38 1.36 8.71 -11.05
N ALA A 39 2.10 7.97 -11.86
CA ALA A 39 3.50 7.64 -11.58
C ALA A 39 4.34 8.90 -11.30
N GLY A 40 4.94 8.98 -10.12
CA GLY A 40 5.79 10.10 -9.70
C GLY A 40 5.06 11.41 -9.37
N ARG A 41 3.71 11.46 -9.45
CA ARG A 41 2.90 12.62 -9.09
C ARG A 41 2.09 12.33 -7.82
N GLY A 42 2.77 12.27 -6.71
CA GLY A 42 2.17 11.96 -5.42
C GLY A 42 1.55 13.15 -4.71
N LYS A 43 0.86 12.84 -3.61
CA LYS A 43 0.45 13.82 -2.61
C LYS A 43 1.56 14.01 -1.60
N THR A 44 1.77 15.24 -1.11
CA THR A 44 2.63 15.48 0.04
C THR A 44 1.96 14.97 1.33
N LEU A 45 2.75 14.69 2.35
CA LEU A 45 2.20 14.33 3.68
C LEU A 45 1.24 15.39 4.23
N ARG A 46 1.55 16.68 4.00
CA ARG A 46 0.69 17.79 4.43
C ARG A 46 -0.64 17.84 3.68
N GLN A 47 -0.64 17.51 2.38
CA GLN A 47 -1.87 17.41 1.60
C GLN A 47 -2.74 16.24 2.09
N LEU A 48 -2.15 15.05 2.24
CA LEU A 48 -2.86 13.89 2.74
C LEU A 48 -3.42 14.14 4.15
N ALA A 49 -2.65 14.76 5.03
CA ALA A 49 -3.09 15.14 6.38
C ALA A 49 -4.31 16.06 6.37
N ARG A 50 -4.31 17.06 5.49
CA ARG A 50 -5.45 17.98 5.32
C ARG A 50 -6.71 17.27 4.83
N GLU A 51 -6.55 16.38 3.86
CA GLU A 51 -7.65 15.66 3.22
C GLU A 51 -8.25 14.57 4.13
N THR A 52 -7.42 13.96 4.97
CA THR A 52 -7.84 12.87 5.89
C THR A 52 -8.20 13.33 7.28
N GLY A 53 -7.78 14.54 7.69
CA GLY A 53 -7.88 15.00 9.06
C GLY A 53 -6.94 14.25 10.04
N ILE A 54 -5.97 13.49 9.53
CA ILE A 54 -4.96 12.80 10.34
C ILE A 54 -3.74 13.70 10.49
N ALA A 55 -3.22 13.85 11.71
CA ALA A 55 -2.07 14.71 11.95
C ALA A 55 -0.85 14.29 11.10
N PRO A 56 -0.10 15.25 10.50
CA PRO A 56 1.05 14.93 9.66
C PRO A 56 2.12 14.10 10.37
N SER A 57 2.29 14.30 11.67
CA SER A 57 3.21 13.52 12.51
C SER A 57 2.80 12.04 12.62
N VAL A 58 1.49 11.78 12.72
CA VAL A 58 0.93 10.41 12.76
C VAL A 58 1.17 9.73 11.43
N LEU A 59 0.85 10.39 10.31
CA LEU A 59 1.10 9.86 8.96
C LEU A 59 2.59 9.59 8.73
N SER A 60 3.45 10.53 9.06
CA SER A 60 4.91 10.37 8.91
C SER A 60 5.44 9.20 9.73
N ARG A 61 4.99 9.03 10.97
CA ARG A 61 5.37 7.89 11.82
C ARG A 61 4.79 6.59 11.29
N GLY A 62 3.54 6.62 10.79
CA GLY A 62 2.89 5.48 10.19
C GLY A 62 3.61 4.97 8.94
N GLU A 63 3.98 5.84 8.01
CA GLU A 63 4.74 5.49 6.82
C GLU A 63 6.13 4.89 7.13
N ARG A 64 6.69 5.20 8.29
CA ARG A 64 7.94 4.62 8.80
C ARG A 64 7.74 3.35 9.63
N GLY A 65 6.51 2.91 9.82
CA GLY A 65 6.19 1.74 10.65
C GLY A 65 6.37 1.95 12.16
N LEU A 66 6.36 3.21 12.61
CA LEU A 66 6.46 3.60 14.02
C LEU A 66 5.09 3.86 14.66
N GLN A 67 4.05 3.87 13.87
CA GLN A 67 2.66 4.04 14.26
C GLN A 67 1.80 3.09 13.42
N ASP A 68 0.90 2.36 14.07
CA ASP A 68 -0.01 1.45 13.37
C ASP A 68 -1.15 2.25 12.71
N LEU A 69 -1.19 2.23 11.38
CA LEU A 69 -2.25 2.84 10.56
C LEU A 69 -3.32 1.84 10.13
N ARG A 70 -3.28 0.58 10.60
CA ARG A 70 -4.24 -0.48 10.24
C ARG A 70 -5.56 -0.39 11.01
N GLN A 71 -5.68 0.57 11.91
CA GLN A 71 -6.94 0.81 12.63
C GLN A 71 -8.04 1.26 11.66
N VAL A 72 -9.26 0.78 11.88
CA VAL A 72 -10.41 0.98 10.97
C VAL A 72 -10.64 2.46 10.68
N ASP A 73 -10.56 3.32 11.70
CA ASP A 73 -10.74 4.77 11.55
C ASP A 73 -9.72 5.41 10.59
N TYR A 74 -8.45 4.99 10.65
CA TYR A 74 -7.44 5.45 9.70
C TYR A 74 -7.67 4.91 8.30
N LEU A 75 -8.06 3.64 8.18
CA LEU A 75 -8.30 3.02 6.88
C LEU A 75 -9.45 3.68 6.12
N GLU A 76 -10.54 4.01 6.83
CA GLU A 76 -11.71 4.67 6.24
C GLU A 76 -11.41 6.09 5.76
N ARG A 77 -10.56 6.82 6.45
CA ARG A 77 -10.12 8.16 6.06
C ARG A 77 -9.06 8.15 4.95
N LEU A 78 -8.14 7.20 4.98
CA LEU A 78 -7.03 7.10 4.02
C LEU A 78 -7.51 6.58 2.66
N ALA A 79 -8.37 5.56 2.64
CA ALA A 79 -8.73 4.84 1.43
C ALA A 79 -9.25 5.76 0.29
N PRO A 80 -10.25 6.64 0.50
CA PRO A 80 -10.75 7.52 -0.56
C PRO A 80 -9.69 8.50 -1.06
N GLN A 81 -8.82 8.98 -0.18
CA GLN A 81 -7.79 9.95 -0.53
C GLN A 81 -6.62 9.33 -1.30
N LEU A 82 -6.42 8.04 -1.14
CA LEU A 82 -5.44 7.24 -1.86
C LEU A 82 -6.02 6.59 -3.13
N GLY A 83 -7.33 6.77 -3.38
CA GLY A 83 -8.02 6.21 -4.53
C GLY A 83 -8.22 4.69 -4.45
N VAL A 84 -8.33 4.15 -3.24
CA VAL A 84 -8.52 2.73 -2.96
C VAL A 84 -9.85 2.53 -2.24
N ARG A 85 -10.54 1.42 -2.48
CA ARG A 85 -11.75 1.07 -1.72
C ARG A 85 -11.36 0.72 -0.27
N PRO A 86 -12.11 1.16 0.75
CA PRO A 86 -11.82 0.84 2.15
C PRO A 86 -11.72 -0.66 2.44
N SER A 87 -12.55 -1.48 1.77
CA SER A 87 -12.52 -2.94 1.88
C SER A 87 -11.20 -3.55 1.39
N VAL A 88 -10.68 -3.02 0.27
CA VAL A 88 -9.38 -3.45 -0.29
C VAL A 88 -8.26 -3.05 0.67
N LEU A 89 -8.27 -1.80 1.16
CA LEU A 89 -7.24 -1.33 2.08
C LEU A 89 -7.25 -2.13 3.40
N ARG A 90 -8.43 -2.52 3.92
CA ARG A 90 -8.54 -3.40 5.08
C ARG A 90 -7.96 -4.78 4.83
N ARG A 91 -8.25 -5.39 3.67
CA ARG A 91 -7.71 -6.71 3.29
C ARG A 91 -6.18 -6.66 3.19
N VAL A 92 -5.63 -5.65 2.54
CA VAL A 92 -4.18 -5.43 2.47
C VAL A 92 -3.60 -5.23 3.87
N ALA A 93 -4.22 -4.44 4.73
CA ALA A 93 -3.76 -4.20 6.09
C ALA A 93 -3.65 -5.48 6.95
N SER A 94 -4.47 -6.50 6.66
CA SER A 94 -4.44 -7.77 7.38
C SER A 94 -3.44 -8.79 6.84
N ALA A 95 -3.03 -8.68 5.58
CA ALA A 95 -2.29 -9.72 4.87
C ALA A 95 -0.91 -9.29 4.36
N ILE A 96 -0.63 -7.98 4.25
CA ILE A 96 0.58 -7.48 3.59
C ILE A 96 1.86 -7.84 4.36
N THR A 97 2.85 -8.29 3.62
CA THR A 97 4.21 -8.55 4.09
C THR A 97 5.22 -7.57 3.50
N GLY A 98 6.41 -7.48 4.08
CA GLY A 98 7.50 -6.67 3.53
C GLY A 98 7.88 -7.08 2.11
N GLU A 99 7.82 -8.37 1.82
CA GLU A 99 8.12 -8.94 0.50
C GLU A 99 7.11 -8.49 -0.56
N ASP A 100 5.83 -8.41 -0.20
CA ASP A 100 4.78 -7.91 -1.10
C ASP A 100 4.99 -6.44 -1.45
N VAL A 101 5.43 -5.63 -0.49
CA VAL A 101 5.74 -4.21 -0.73
C VAL A 101 6.90 -4.04 -1.71
N GLU A 102 7.95 -4.85 -1.57
CA GLU A 102 9.09 -4.80 -2.51
C GLU A 102 8.68 -5.23 -3.93
N ARG A 103 7.81 -6.22 -4.05
CA ARG A 103 7.23 -6.64 -5.36
C ARG A 103 6.35 -5.56 -5.99
N LEU A 104 5.58 -4.83 -5.17
CA LEU A 104 4.68 -3.76 -5.64
C LEU A 104 5.42 -2.44 -5.90
N ARG A 105 6.66 -2.32 -5.42
CA ARG A 105 7.45 -1.09 -5.64
C ARG A 105 7.68 -0.90 -7.13
N PRO A 106 7.22 0.21 -7.73
CA PRO A 106 7.55 0.50 -9.13
C PRO A 106 9.07 0.50 -9.26
N ALA A 107 9.59 -0.22 -10.24
CA ALA A 107 11.02 -0.22 -10.55
C ALA A 107 11.47 1.24 -10.58
N ARG A 108 12.49 1.58 -9.77
CA ARG A 108 13.12 2.91 -9.87
C ARG A 108 13.63 3.00 -11.28
N THR A 109 12.93 3.77 -12.11
CA THR A 109 13.41 4.20 -13.42
C THR A 109 14.60 5.13 -13.20
N GLY A 110 15.73 4.54 -12.98
CA GLY A 110 17.02 5.17 -12.74
C GLY A 110 18.18 4.44 -13.43
N GLU A 111 17.84 3.52 -14.35
CA GLU A 111 18.80 3.03 -15.32
C GLU A 111 18.30 3.43 -16.71
N GLU A 112 19.07 4.33 -17.31
CA GLU A 112 18.96 4.78 -18.68
C GLU A 112 18.91 3.56 -19.62
N THR A 113 17.72 3.14 -20.03
CA THR A 113 17.58 2.38 -21.26
C THR A 113 17.57 3.37 -22.40
N THR A 114 18.76 3.81 -22.75
CA THR A 114 19.04 4.57 -23.96
C THR A 114 18.50 3.80 -25.16
N GLY A 115 17.44 4.28 -25.79
CA GLY A 115 17.23 4.08 -27.21
C GLY A 115 16.37 2.91 -27.69
N LEU A 116 15.44 2.36 -26.92
CA LEU A 116 14.41 1.46 -27.47
C LEU A 116 13.15 2.25 -27.87
N PRO A 117 12.66 2.11 -29.13
CA PRO A 117 11.45 2.80 -29.56
C PRO A 117 10.26 2.38 -28.69
N ALA A 118 9.36 3.32 -28.38
CA ALA A 118 8.24 3.15 -27.45
C ALA A 118 7.39 1.88 -27.69
N ARG A 119 7.28 1.41 -28.92
CA ARG A 119 6.61 0.15 -29.29
C ARG A 119 7.32 -1.11 -28.76
N SER A 120 8.64 -1.09 -28.66
CA SER A 120 9.42 -2.22 -28.11
C SER A 120 9.31 -2.28 -26.60
N ALA A 121 9.31 -1.13 -25.91
CA ALA A 121 9.11 -1.05 -24.47
C ALA A 121 7.71 -1.56 -24.08
N GLN A 122 6.68 -1.20 -24.83
CA GLN A 122 5.31 -1.68 -24.61
C GLN A 122 5.22 -3.19 -24.82
N ALA A 123 5.86 -3.76 -25.85
CA ALA A 123 5.88 -5.20 -26.10
C ALA A 123 6.57 -5.98 -24.96
N VAL A 124 7.68 -5.45 -24.45
CA VAL A 124 8.39 -6.05 -23.29
C VAL A 124 7.53 -6.00 -22.04
N LEU A 125 6.86 -4.88 -21.77
CA LEU A 125 5.94 -4.75 -20.63
C LEU A 125 4.76 -5.72 -20.74
N TRP A 126 4.18 -5.89 -21.94
CA TRP A 126 3.12 -6.86 -22.16
C TRP A 126 3.58 -8.31 -21.99
N ALA A 127 4.80 -8.63 -22.44
CA ALA A 127 5.37 -9.97 -22.26
C ALA A 127 5.59 -10.27 -20.76
N LYS A 128 6.14 -9.31 -20.02
CA LYS A 128 6.34 -9.43 -18.57
C LYS A 128 5.02 -9.54 -17.81
N LEU A 129 4.04 -8.70 -18.14
CA LEU A 129 2.70 -8.77 -17.53
C LEU A 129 2.04 -10.13 -17.77
N ARG A 130 2.17 -10.69 -18.99
CA ARG A 130 1.65 -12.01 -19.32
C ARG A 130 2.33 -13.12 -18.53
N GLN A 131 3.63 -13.03 -18.35
CA GLN A 131 4.42 -13.96 -17.52
C GLN A 131 3.98 -13.93 -16.06
N GLU A 132 3.77 -12.74 -15.49
CA GLU A 132 3.29 -12.57 -14.11
C GLU A 132 1.85 -13.10 -13.94
N LEU A 133 0.98 -12.86 -14.93
CA LEU A 133 -0.37 -13.41 -14.93
C LEU A 133 -0.40 -14.95 -15.04
N ASP A 134 0.53 -15.55 -15.81
CA ASP A 134 0.67 -17.01 -15.88
C ASP A 134 1.17 -17.61 -14.56
N ALA A 135 2.06 -16.92 -13.87
CA ALA A 135 2.51 -17.31 -12.52
C ALA A 135 1.38 -17.28 -11.49
N LEU A 136 0.35 -16.45 -11.70
CA LEU A 136 -0.81 -16.32 -10.82
C LEU A 136 -1.93 -17.34 -11.12
N ARG A 137 -1.79 -18.23 -12.10
CA ARG A 137 -2.81 -19.25 -12.42
C ARG A 137 -3.13 -20.19 -11.27
N GLY A 138 -2.20 -20.36 -10.30
CA GLY A 138 -2.39 -21.15 -9.09
C GLY A 138 -2.64 -20.33 -7.84
N ALA A 139 -2.82 -19.01 -7.96
CA ALA A 139 -3.02 -18.14 -6.82
C ALA A 139 -4.43 -18.33 -6.21
N PRO A 140 -4.56 -18.20 -4.89
CA PRO A 140 -5.87 -18.28 -4.24
C PRO A 140 -6.80 -17.16 -4.74
N PRO A 141 -8.14 -17.41 -4.73
CA PRO A 141 -9.12 -16.49 -5.32
C PRO A 141 -9.05 -15.08 -4.74
N GLU A 142 -8.66 -14.92 -3.48
CA GLU A 142 -8.50 -13.61 -2.84
C GLU A 142 -7.39 -12.77 -3.49
N THR A 143 -6.33 -13.42 -3.95
CA THR A 143 -5.22 -12.76 -4.65
C THR A 143 -5.65 -12.31 -6.04
N LEU A 144 -6.43 -13.13 -6.74
CA LEU A 144 -6.98 -12.81 -8.06
C LEU A 144 -7.98 -11.67 -8.00
N GLU A 145 -8.85 -11.63 -6.98
CA GLU A 145 -9.78 -10.52 -6.75
C GLU A 145 -9.04 -9.20 -6.45
N ALA A 146 -7.99 -9.24 -5.65
CA ALA A 146 -7.18 -8.06 -5.37
C ALA A 146 -6.48 -7.53 -6.63
N LEU A 147 -5.98 -8.43 -7.47
CA LEU A 147 -5.37 -8.08 -8.76
C LEU A 147 -6.41 -7.48 -9.71
N LEU A 148 -7.59 -8.09 -9.82
CA LEU A 148 -8.67 -7.60 -10.66
C LEU A 148 -9.10 -6.19 -10.24
N ALA A 149 -9.28 -5.95 -8.95
CA ALA A 149 -9.60 -4.62 -8.42
C ALA A 149 -8.51 -3.58 -8.74
N TYR A 150 -7.24 -3.99 -8.74
CA TYR A 150 -6.13 -3.12 -9.10
C TYR A 150 -6.11 -2.82 -10.61
N VAL A 151 -6.36 -3.81 -11.46
CA VAL A 151 -6.45 -3.62 -12.92
C VAL A 151 -7.65 -2.73 -13.29
N GLU A 152 -8.80 -2.93 -12.67
CA GLU A 152 -9.98 -2.07 -12.85
C GLU A 152 -9.69 -0.61 -12.45
N PHE A 153 -8.96 -0.41 -11.35
CA PHE A 153 -8.51 0.90 -10.91
C PHE A 153 -7.60 1.57 -11.94
N LEU A 154 -6.65 0.84 -12.52
CA LEU A 154 -5.77 1.37 -13.57
C LEU A 154 -6.54 1.68 -14.86
N ALA A 155 -7.49 0.82 -15.26
CA ALA A 155 -8.34 1.02 -16.44
C ALA A 155 -9.22 2.27 -16.31
N ALA A 156 -9.82 2.50 -15.13
CA ALA A 156 -10.62 3.68 -14.86
C ALA A 156 -9.82 4.99 -14.90
N ARG A 157 -8.50 4.93 -14.73
CA ARG A 157 -7.58 6.08 -14.77
C ARG A 157 -6.92 6.29 -16.13
N GLY A 158 -6.82 5.25 -16.96
CA GLY A 158 -6.19 5.33 -18.28
C GLY A 158 -7.11 5.79 -19.41
N GLY A 159 -8.39 6.00 -19.14
CA GLY A 159 -9.42 6.38 -20.12
C GLY A 159 -9.67 7.88 -20.28
N ASN A 160 -8.72 8.74 -19.89
CA ASN A 160 -8.84 10.20 -20.09
C ASN A 160 -7.58 10.74 -20.78
#